data_d603c118d445c8d2f78d1c21259aaa7d
#
_entry.id   d603c118d445c8d2f78d1c21259aaa7d
#
_cell.length_a   1.000
_cell.length_b   1.000
_cell.length_c   1.000
_cell.angle_alpha   90.00
_cell.angle_beta   90.00
_cell.angle_gamma   90.00
#
_symmetry.space_group_name_H-M   'P 1'
#
loop_
_entity.id
_entity.type
_entity.pdbx_description
1 polymer ?
#
loop_
_entity_poly.entity_id
_entity_poly.type
_entity_poly.pdbx_seq_one_letter_code
_entity_poly.pdbx_strand_id
1 'polypeptide(L)'
;MRVVILGSGVVGVTSAWYLSQAGHEVTVIDRESGPALETSAANAGQISPGYAAPWAAPGVPLKAIKWMFQRHAPLAISLDGTPFQLKWMWQMLRNCDTRHYMENKGRMVRLAEYSRDCLKTLRASTGIEYEGRQGGTLQLFRTAQQYENATRDIAVLEDAGVPYQLLEASQLGQVEPALAEVAHKLTGGLRLPNDETGDCQLFTQRLAHMCEQAGVKFRFNTAVDKLLSEGEKIYGVKCGDEVIKADAYVMAFGSYSTAMLKGILDIPVYPLKGYSLTIPVKEESGAPVSTILDETYKIAITRFDNRIRVGGMAEIVGFNTDLLQPRRETLEMVVGDLFPRGGFVEQATFWTGLRPMTPDGTPIVGRTPFKNLWTNTGHGTLGWTMACGSGQLLSDLISGRTPAIPFDDLSAARYQSRFTPSRPQHLHGAHN
;
A
#
# COMPACT_ATOMS: atom_id res chain seq x y z
N MET A 1 -13.11 -19.98 -15.07
CA MET A 1 -12.53 -19.30 -16.25
C MET A 1 -11.02 -19.20 -16.07
N ARG A 2 -10.28 -19.00 -17.16
CA ARG A 2 -8.84 -18.74 -17.11
C ARG A 2 -8.59 -17.26 -16.87
N VAL A 3 -7.80 -16.95 -15.84
CA VAL A 3 -7.45 -15.58 -15.45
C VAL A 3 -5.94 -15.40 -15.49
N VAL A 4 -5.47 -14.37 -16.17
CA VAL A 4 -4.06 -13.97 -16.16
C VAL A 4 -3.91 -12.72 -15.29
N ILE A 5 -3.01 -12.81 -14.30
CA ILE A 5 -2.65 -11.69 -13.42
C ILE A 5 -1.26 -11.20 -13.82
N LEU A 6 -1.13 -9.90 -14.03
CA LEU A 6 0.11 -9.24 -14.40
C LEU A 6 0.73 -8.59 -13.16
N GLY A 7 1.77 -9.24 -12.62
CA GLY A 7 2.49 -8.84 -11.41
C GLY A 7 2.30 -9.80 -10.23
N SER A 8 3.42 -10.12 -9.57
CA SER A 8 3.49 -11.00 -8.40
C SER A 8 3.88 -10.27 -7.11
N GLY A 9 3.61 -8.97 -7.03
CA GLY A 9 3.64 -8.25 -5.76
C GLY A 9 2.51 -8.71 -4.83
N VAL A 10 2.45 -8.17 -3.61
CA VAL A 10 1.44 -8.57 -2.60
C VAL A 10 0.01 -8.48 -3.14
N VAL A 11 -0.30 -7.47 -3.95
CA VAL A 11 -1.64 -7.29 -4.54
C VAL A 11 -1.94 -8.36 -5.60
N GLY A 12 -0.97 -8.69 -6.44
CA GLY A 12 -1.13 -9.74 -7.47
C GLY A 12 -1.30 -11.13 -6.85
N VAL A 13 -0.48 -11.47 -5.84
CA VAL A 13 -0.53 -12.78 -5.19
C VAL A 13 -1.79 -12.96 -4.35
N THR A 14 -2.26 -11.92 -3.62
CA THR A 14 -3.54 -11.99 -2.92
C THR A 14 -4.72 -12.14 -3.90
N SER A 15 -4.68 -11.44 -5.04
CA SER A 15 -5.67 -11.63 -6.11
C SER A 15 -5.67 -13.07 -6.63
N ALA A 16 -4.48 -13.66 -6.85
CA ALA A 16 -4.33 -15.04 -7.31
C ALA A 16 -4.91 -16.02 -6.30
N TRP A 17 -4.65 -15.82 -5.02
CA TRP A 17 -5.21 -16.64 -3.94
C TRP A 17 -6.74 -16.64 -3.98
N TYR A 18 -7.37 -15.48 -3.88
CA TYR A 18 -8.83 -15.41 -3.81
C TYR A 18 -9.51 -15.88 -5.10
N LEU A 19 -8.92 -15.64 -6.26
CA LEU A 19 -9.44 -16.16 -7.53
C LEU A 19 -9.31 -17.69 -7.62
N SER A 20 -8.21 -18.27 -7.15
CA SER A 20 -8.06 -19.74 -7.12
C SER A 20 -9.06 -20.38 -6.16
N GLN A 21 -9.28 -19.79 -4.98
CA GLN A 21 -10.31 -20.25 -4.03
C GLN A 21 -11.74 -20.11 -4.59
N ALA A 22 -11.96 -19.19 -5.54
CA ALA A 22 -13.21 -19.04 -6.26
C ALA A 22 -13.36 -20.02 -7.44
N GLY A 23 -12.40 -20.93 -7.66
CA GLY A 23 -12.46 -21.97 -8.69
C GLY A 23 -12.01 -21.51 -10.08
N HIS A 24 -11.25 -20.41 -10.17
CA HIS A 24 -10.63 -19.99 -11.43
C HIS A 24 -9.27 -20.66 -11.66
N GLU A 25 -8.95 -20.91 -12.94
CA GLU A 25 -7.61 -21.29 -13.37
C GLU A 25 -6.76 -20.03 -13.51
N VAL A 26 -5.79 -19.85 -12.60
CA VAL A 26 -5.01 -18.61 -12.49
C VAL A 26 -3.58 -18.81 -12.97
N THR A 27 -3.10 -17.88 -13.78
CA THR A 27 -1.67 -17.76 -14.16
C THR A 27 -1.19 -16.35 -13.78
N VAL A 28 -0.10 -16.29 -13.02
CA VAL A 28 0.57 -15.02 -12.65
C VAL A 28 1.83 -14.86 -13.48
N ILE A 29 2.03 -13.70 -14.09
CA ILE A 29 3.21 -13.39 -14.92
C ILE A 29 3.99 -12.25 -14.27
N ASP A 30 5.31 -12.45 -14.11
CA ASP A 30 6.20 -11.43 -13.60
C ASP A 30 7.57 -11.49 -14.29
N ARG A 31 8.19 -10.33 -14.47
CA ARG A 31 9.54 -10.22 -15.02
C ARG A 31 10.61 -10.66 -14.03
N GLU A 32 10.31 -10.56 -12.73
CA GLU A 32 11.23 -10.93 -11.66
C GLU A 32 11.37 -12.46 -11.54
N SER A 33 12.41 -12.91 -10.83
CA SER A 33 12.70 -14.33 -10.61
C SER A 33 11.83 -14.99 -9.53
N GLY A 34 10.99 -14.22 -8.85
CA GLY A 34 10.12 -14.68 -7.77
C GLY A 34 9.14 -13.60 -7.31
N PRO A 35 8.22 -13.92 -6.39
CA PRO A 35 7.23 -12.99 -5.91
C PRO A 35 7.82 -11.96 -4.94
N ALA A 36 7.24 -10.75 -4.95
CA ALA A 36 7.56 -9.65 -4.02
C ALA A 36 9.02 -9.18 -4.05
N LEU A 37 9.65 -9.12 -5.22
CA LEU A 37 11.04 -8.67 -5.36
C LEU A 37 11.20 -7.18 -5.67
N GLU A 38 10.09 -6.45 -5.90
CA GLU A 38 10.10 -4.99 -6.10
C GLU A 38 9.49 -4.26 -4.90
N THR A 39 8.47 -3.42 -5.08
CA THR A 39 7.90 -2.56 -4.03
C THR A 39 7.48 -3.30 -2.75
N SER A 40 7.04 -4.55 -2.87
CA SER A 40 6.65 -5.39 -1.73
C SER A 40 7.83 -5.94 -0.93
N ALA A 41 9.07 -5.88 -1.46
CA ALA A 41 10.25 -6.52 -0.87
C ALA A 41 10.67 -5.90 0.47
N ALA A 42 10.58 -4.58 0.59
CA ALA A 42 11.03 -3.88 1.79
C ALA A 42 9.98 -2.90 2.31
N ASN A 43 8.73 -3.34 2.31
CA ASN A 43 7.62 -2.65 2.96
C ASN A 43 7.91 -2.44 4.45
N ALA A 44 7.41 -1.34 5.03
CA ALA A 44 7.62 -1.01 6.43
C ALA A 44 6.88 -1.94 7.43
N GLY A 45 6.08 -2.89 6.94
CA GLY A 45 5.45 -3.94 7.75
C GLY A 45 4.14 -3.56 8.41
N GLN A 46 3.68 -2.34 8.26
CA GLN A 46 2.49 -1.82 8.92
C GLN A 46 1.21 -2.30 8.24
N ILE A 47 0.27 -2.81 9.03
CA ILE A 47 -1.10 -3.15 8.64
C ILE A 47 -2.01 -2.28 9.53
N SER A 48 -2.34 -1.09 9.05
CA SER A 48 -2.96 -0.05 9.85
C SER A 48 -4.15 0.57 9.12
N PRO A 49 -5.34 -0.02 9.25
CA PRO A 49 -6.57 0.52 8.66
C PRO A 49 -6.92 1.91 9.20
N GLY A 50 -6.77 2.13 10.50
CA GLY A 50 -7.06 3.42 11.12
C GLY A 50 -6.14 4.55 10.69
N TYR A 51 -4.97 4.22 10.15
CA TYR A 51 -4.00 5.17 9.60
C TYR A 51 -4.17 5.39 8.08
N ALA A 52 -5.16 4.73 7.47
CA ALA A 52 -5.40 4.84 6.03
C ALA A 52 -5.92 6.24 5.68
N ALA A 53 -5.07 7.05 5.07
CA ALA A 53 -5.38 8.42 4.66
C ALA A 53 -4.63 8.78 3.37
N PRO A 54 -5.23 9.64 2.51
CA PRO A 54 -4.54 10.12 1.33
C PRO A 54 -3.43 11.11 1.70
N TRP A 55 -2.35 11.14 0.92
CA TRP A 55 -1.29 12.14 1.05
C TRP A 55 -1.76 13.54 0.63
N ALA A 56 -2.70 13.61 -0.31
CA ALA A 56 -3.36 14.83 -0.71
C ALA A 56 -4.30 15.30 0.41
N ALA A 57 -3.82 16.17 1.28
CA ALA A 57 -4.54 16.67 2.43
C ALA A 57 -4.46 18.19 2.54
N PRO A 58 -5.43 18.85 3.21
CA PRO A 58 -5.39 20.29 3.46
C PRO A 58 -4.07 20.70 4.12
N GLY A 59 -3.45 21.77 3.61
CA GLY A 59 -2.17 22.30 4.10
C GLY A 59 -0.91 21.58 3.61
N VAL A 60 -1.01 20.42 2.95
CA VAL A 60 0.15 19.71 2.37
C VAL A 60 0.90 20.55 1.35
N PRO A 61 0.26 21.30 0.43
CA PRO A 61 1.00 22.15 -0.51
C PRO A 61 1.92 23.17 0.15
N LEU A 62 1.45 23.82 1.22
CA LEU A 62 2.27 24.77 1.98
C LEU A 62 3.40 24.09 2.77
N LYS A 63 3.12 22.90 3.31
CA LYS A 63 4.15 22.08 3.98
C LYS A 63 5.22 21.62 2.98
N ALA A 64 4.82 21.20 1.76
CA ALA A 64 5.74 20.78 0.72
C ALA A 64 6.75 21.88 0.36
N ILE A 65 6.31 23.13 0.23
CA ILE A 65 7.21 24.28 0.01
C ILE A 65 8.22 24.41 1.16
N LYS A 66 7.76 24.29 2.41
CA LYS A 66 8.62 24.34 3.60
C LYS A 66 9.66 23.22 3.61
N TRP A 67 9.26 22.02 3.24
CA TRP A 67 10.13 20.85 3.21
C TRP A 67 11.23 20.95 2.16
N MET A 68 11.02 21.65 1.04
CA MET A 68 12.06 21.85 0.02
C MET A 68 13.35 22.51 0.57
N PHE A 69 13.28 23.21 1.70
CA PHE A 69 14.41 23.87 2.35
C PHE A 69 14.94 23.12 3.59
N GLN A 70 14.44 21.92 3.88
CA GLN A 70 14.85 21.13 5.04
C GLN A 70 15.72 19.95 4.65
N ARG A 71 16.83 19.74 5.39
CA ARG A 71 17.76 18.62 5.14
C ARG A 71 17.07 17.24 5.29
N HIS A 72 16.22 17.08 6.29
CA HIS A 72 15.53 15.82 6.64
C HIS A 72 14.06 15.84 6.25
N ALA A 73 13.73 16.46 5.12
CA ALA A 73 12.36 16.60 4.66
C ALA A 73 11.72 15.23 4.34
N PRO A 74 10.48 14.99 4.78
CA PRO A 74 9.76 13.76 4.45
C PRO A 74 9.38 13.66 2.97
N LEU A 75 9.33 14.79 2.24
CA LEU A 75 9.03 14.85 0.81
C LEU A 75 10.08 15.68 0.08
N ALA A 76 10.56 15.16 -1.06
CA ALA A 76 11.34 15.91 -2.04
C ALA A 76 10.70 15.81 -3.44
N ILE A 77 10.93 16.83 -4.23
CA ILE A 77 10.41 16.93 -5.60
C ILE A 77 11.56 17.30 -6.51
N SER A 78 11.81 16.48 -7.53
CA SER A 78 12.70 16.79 -8.65
C SER A 78 11.97 16.52 -9.95
N LEU A 79 12.06 17.43 -10.89
CA LEU A 79 11.40 17.27 -12.17
C LEU A 79 12.02 16.11 -12.95
N ASP A 80 11.19 15.16 -13.39
CA ASP A 80 11.60 14.05 -14.25
C ASP A 80 11.51 14.40 -15.76
N GLY A 81 11.08 15.63 -16.07
CA GLY A 81 10.94 16.14 -17.42
C GLY A 81 9.70 15.65 -18.17
N THR A 82 8.81 14.92 -17.52
CA THR A 82 7.62 14.37 -18.18
C THR A 82 6.36 15.21 -17.94
N PRO A 83 5.51 15.39 -18.99
CA PRO A 83 4.18 16.00 -18.80
C PRO A 83 3.31 15.20 -17.83
N PHE A 84 3.55 13.89 -17.70
CA PHE A 84 2.81 13.02 -16.79
C PHE A 84 3.04 13.40 -15.33
N GLN A 85 4.28 13.71 -14.91
CA GLN A 85 4.57 14.18 -13.57
C GLN A 85 3.81 15.46 -13.24
N LEU A 86 3.84 16.44 -14.15
CA LEU A 86 3.13 17.72 -13.95
C LEU A 86 1.61 17.55 -13.86
N LYS A 87 1.03 16.71 -14.73
CA LYS A 87 -0.40 16.36 -14.71
C LYS A 87 -0.76 15.69 -13.38
N TRP A 88 0.04 14.74 -12.93
CA TRP A 88 -0.20 14.01 -11.69
C TRP A 88 -0.11 14.93 -10.47
N MET A 89 0.93 15.78 -10.37
CA MET A 89 1.06 16.76 -9.30
C MET A 89 -0.12 17.73 -9.27
N TRP A 90 -0.57 18.21 -10.42
CA TRP A 90 -1.75 19.07 -10.51
C TRP A 90 -3.02 18.35 -10.03
N GLN A 91 -3.23 17.09 -10.43
CA GLN A 91 -4.33 16.28 -9.94
C GLN A 91 -4.26 16.07 -8.42
N MET A 92 -3.06 15.84 -7.88
CA MET A 92 -2.85 15.72 -6.43
C MET A 92 -3.21 17.03 -5.71
N LEU A 93 -2.77 18.18 -6.22
CA LEU A 93 -3.12 19.49 -5.65
C LEU A 93 -4.63 19.72 -5.60
N ARG A 94 -5.36 19.30 -6.62
CA ARG A 94 -6.83 19.40 -6.66
C ARG A 94 -7.53 18.53 -5.62
N ASN A 95 -6.87 17.53 -5.08
CA ASN A 95 -7.39 16.68 -4.01
C ASN A 95 -7.01 17.17 -2.61
N CYS A 96 -6.28 18.29 -2.48
CA CYS A 96 -5.81 18.81 -1.18
C CYS A 96 -6.83 19.65 -0.42
N ASP A 97 -8.08 19.73 -0.84
CA ASP A 97 -9.14 20.36 -0.07
C ASP A 97 -9.84 19.39 0.90
N THR A 98 -10.56 19.93 1.87
CA THR A 98 -11.19 19.13 2.93
C THR A 98 -12.24 18.15 2.41
N ARG A 99 -13.02 18.54 1.38
CA ARG A 99 -14.07 17.68 0.82
C ARG A 99 -13.47 16.43 0.18
N HIS A 100 -12.52 16.61 -0.76
CA HIS A 100 -11.87 15.50 -1.43
C HIS A 100 -11.08 14.63 -0.45
N TYR A 101 -10.41 15.24 0.53
CA TYR A 101 -9.70 14.51 1.57
C TYR A 101 -10.63 13.56 2.33
N MET A 102 -11.77 14.05 2.82
CA MET A 102 -12.74 13.24 3.58
C MET A 102 -13.32 12.10 2.73
N GLU A 103 -13.68 12.40 1.48
CA GLU A 103 -14.20 11.39 0.54
C GLU A 103 -13.17 10.28 0.27
N ASN A 104 -11.94 10.66 -0.06
CA ASN A 104 -10.87 9.71 -0.36
C ASN A 104 -10.44 8.92 0.89
N LYS A 105 -10.37 9.56 2.04
CA LYS A 105 -10.10 8.88 3.32
C LYS A 105 -11.19 7.84 3.62
N GLY A 106 -12.46 8.18 3.43
CA GLY A 106 -13.58 7.25 3.60
C GLY A 106 -13.45 6.00 2.71
N ARG A 107 -13.09 6.18 1.43
CA ARG A 107 -12.81 5.07 0.50
C ARG A 107 -11.67 4.18 0.99
N MET A 108 -10.57 4.80 1.42
CA MET A 108 -9.38 4.09 1.87
C MET A 108 -9.62 3.32 3.17
N VAL A 109 -10.24 3.94 4.17
CA VAL A 109 -10.55 3.29 5.46
C VAL A 109 -11.49 2.11 5.25
N ARG A 110 -12.55 2.29 4.45
CA ARG A 110 -13.51 1.21 4.13
C ARG A 110 -12.81 -0.02 3.55
N LEU A 111 -11.93 0.17 2.56
CA LEU A 111 -11.19 -0.93 1.96
C LEU A 111 -10.16 -1.53 2.92
N ALA A 112 -9.47 -0.69 3.70
CA ALA A 112 -8.45 -1.13 4.64
C ALA A 112 -9.02 -1.94 5.80
N GLU A 113 -10.16 -1.52 6.39
CA GLU A 113 -10.87 -2.26 7.43
C GLU A 113 -11.35 -3.63 6.91
N TYR A 114 -11.96 -3.65 5.72
CA TYR A 114 -12.34 -4.88 5.07
C TYR A 114 -11.15 -5.80 4.80
N SER A 115 -10.02 -5.22 4.37
CA SER A 115 -8.79 -5.97 4.12
C SER A 115 -8.21 -6.60 5.39
N ARG A 116 -8.26 -5.90 6.52
CA ARG A 116 -7.87 -6.47 7.82
C ARG A 116 -8.68 -7.72 8.15
N ASP A 117 -9.99 -7.66 7.96
CA ASP A 117 -10.87 -8.79 8.24
C ASP A 117 -10.63 -9.96 7.28
N CYS A 118 -10.37 -9.68 6.00
CA CYS A 118 -9.93 -10.66 5.03
C CYS A 118 -8.60 -11.33 5.43
N LEU A 119 -7.61 -10.55 5.89
CA LEU A 119 -6.32 -11.07 6.35
C LEU A 119 -6.49 -11.96 7.59
N LYS A 120 -7.32 -11.56 8.55
CA LYS A 120 -7.64 -12.39 9.73
C LYS A 120 -8.24 -13.73 9.33
N THR A 121 -9.19 -13.72 8.41
CA THR A 121 -9.83 -14.94 7.88
C THR A 121 -8.82 -15.81 7.14
N LEU A 122 -7.99 -15.23 6.28
CA LEU A 122 -6.94 -15.95 5.56
C LEU A 122 -5.95 -16.59 6.54
N ARG A 123 -5.46 -15.84 7.52
CA ARG A 123 -4.55 -16.36 8.55
C ARG A 123 -5.17 -17.50 9.35
N ALA A 124 -6.43 -17.37 9.76
CA ALA A 124 -7.13 -18.40 10.52
C ALA A 124 -7.35 -19.69 9.71
N SER A 125 -7.62 -19.58 8.40
CA SER A 125 -7.89 -20.72 7.53
C SER A 125 -6.62 -21.42 7.02
N THR A 126 -5.50 -20.71 6.90
CA THR A 126 -4.27 -21.24 6.30
C THR A 126 -3.15 -21.48 7.29
N GLY A 127 -3.18 -20.84 8.47
CA GLY A 127 -2.07 -20.84 9.40
C GLY A 127 -0.82 -20.10 8.89
N ILE A 128 -0.96 -19.23 7.89
CA ILE A 128 0.17 -18.51 7.31
C ILE A 128 0.91 -17.66 8.35
N GLU A 129 2.20 -17.86 8.45
CA GLU A 129 3.09 -17.10 9.32
C GLU A 129 3.91 -16.11 8.50
N TYR A 130 4.07 -14.88 8.98
CA TYR A 130 4.81 -13.81 8.29
C TYR A 130 5.45 -12.84 9.27
N GLU A 131 5.94 -13.37 10.41
CA GLU A 131 6.48 -12.58 11.52
C GLU A 131 5.47 -11.52 12.02
N GLY A 132 4.19 -11.90 12.00
CA GLY A 132 3.07 -11.02 12.33
C GLY A 132 2.94 -10.77 13.83
N ARG A 133 2.60 -9.54 14.21
CA ARG A 133 2.32 -9.10 15.56
C ARG A 133 1.04 -8.30 15.63
N GLN A 134 0.25 -8.48 16.68
CA GLN A 134 -0.99 -7.75 16.96
C GLN A 134 -0.79 -6.78 18.13
N GLY A 135 0.31 -6.01 18.07
CA GLY A 135 0.71 -5.06 19.12
C GLY A 135 0.14 -3.64 18.95
N GLY A 136 -0.57 -3.40 17.87
CA GLY A 136 -1.03 -2.07 17.48
C GLY A 136 0.03 -1.26 16.75
N THR A 137 -0.34 -0.03 16.37
CA THR A 137 0.55 1.00 15.82
C THR A 137 0.57 2.19 16.77
N LEU A 138 1.74 2.80 16.98
CA LEU A 138 1.91 3.99 17.81
C LEU A 138 2.50 5.12 16.96
N GLN A 139 1.70 6.15 16.69
CA GLN A 139 2.14 7.39 16.08
C GLN A 139 2.73 8.29 17.15
N LEU A 140 3.96 8.78 16.97
CA LEU A 140 4.67 9.61 17.93
C LEU A 140 4.66 11.08 17.52
N PHE A 141 4.43 11.95 18.51
CA PHE A 141 4.45 13.41 18.37
C PHE A 141 5.64 13.98 19.12
N ARG A 142 6.45 14.77 18.40
CA ARG A 142 7.61 15.46 18.96
C ARG A 142 7.32 16.88 19.45
N THR A 143 6.19 17.46 19.02
CA THR A 143 5.79 18.83 19.35
C THR A 143 4.36 18.89 19.90
N ALA A 144 4.09 19.88 20.76
CA ALA A 144 2.74 20.13 21.27
C ALA A 144 1.72 20.34 20.14
N GLN A 145 2.12 21.04 19.08
CA GLN A 145 1.24 21.29 17.92
C GLN A 145 0.82 19.97 17.22
N GLN A 146 1.71 18.98 17.12
CA GLN A 146 1.35 17.67 16.55
C GLN A 146 0.37 16.93 17.46
N TYR A 147 0.57 16.97 18.77
CA TYR A 147 -0.30 16.36 19.75
C TYR A 147 -1.71 16.99 19.73
N GLU A 148 -1.80 18.31 19.68
CA GLU A 148 -3.08 19.03 19.55
C GLU A 148 -3.78 18.74 18.22
N ASN A 149 -3.04 18.64 17.12
CA ASN A 149 -3.60 18.34 15.81
C ASN A 149 -4.17 16.91 15.72
N ALA A 150 -3.74 15.99 16.60
CA ALA A 150 -4.25 14.62 16.65
C ALA A 150 -5.77 14.57 16.94
N THR A 151 -6.35 15.61 17.56
CA THR A 151 -7.81 15.68 17.80
C THR A 151 -8.63 15.63 16.51
N ARG A 152 -8.09 16.11 15.38
CA ARG A 152 -8.75 16.04 14.06
C ARG A 152 -8.76 14.61 13.53
N ASP A 153 -7.66 13.90 13.71
CA ASP A 153 -7.54 12.49 13.30
C ASP A 153 -8.43 11.60 14.17
N ILE A 154 -8.51 11.92 15.47
CA ILE A 154 -9.37 11.24 16.45
C ILE A 154 -10.84 11.35 16.04
N ALA A 155 -11.33 12.53 15.66
CA ALA A 155 -12.71 12.71 15.22
C ALA A 155 -13.07 11.77 14.04
N VAL A 156 -12.14 11.58 13.11
CA VAL A 156 -12.36 10.65 11.98
C VAL A 156 -12.34 9.20 12.43
N LEU A 157 -11.47 8.84 13.38
CA LEU A 157 -11.44 7.49 13.94
C LEU A 157 -12.73 7.17 14.70
N GLU A 158 -13.26 8.11 15.46
CA GLU A 158 -14.54 7.99 16.17
C GLU A 158 -15.70 7.79 15.20
N ASP A 159 -15.79 8.60 14.14
CA ASP A 159 -16.81 8.47 13.09
C ASP A 159 -16.72 7.10 12.37
N ALA A 160 -15.52 6.56 12.23
CA ALA A 160 -15.28 5.25 11.61
C ALA A 160 -15.38 4.08 12.62
N GLY A 161 -15.62 4.33 13.90
CA GLY A 161 -15.67 3.31 14.95
C GLY A 161 -14.33 2.60 15.20
N VAL A 162 -13.20 3.27 14.92
CA VAL A 162 -11.85 2.72 15.10
C VAL A 162 -11.36 3.00 16.51
N PRO A 163 -11.03 1.97 17.32
CA PRO A 163 -10.49 2.16 18.67
C PRO A 163 -9.13 2.88 18.64
N TYR A 164 -8.94 3.81 19.55
CA TYR A 164 -7.70 4.56 19.70
C TYR A 164 -7.38 4.85 21.17
N GLN A 165 -6.12 5.23 21.42
CA GLN A 165 -5.65 5.71 22.73
C GLN A 165 -4.73 6.91 22.49
N LEU A 166 -5.09 8.07 23.02
CA LEU A 166 -4.21 9.24 23.04
C LEU A 166 -3.35 9.15 24.32
N LEU A 167 -2.03 9.11 24.16
CA LEU A 167 -1.06 8.89 25.24
C LEU A 167 -0.19 10.12 25.43
N GLU A 168 0.03 10.51 26.68
CA GLU A 168 1.07 11.47 27.06
C GLU A 168 2.46 10.82 27.01
N ALA A 169 3.52 11.65 26.97
CA ALA A 169 4.91 11.16 26.91
C ALA A 169 5.25 10.17 28.04
N SER A 170 4.75 10.40 29.24
CA SER A 170 4.95 9.53 30.42
C SER A 170 4.32 8.13 30.30
N GLN A 171 3.35 7.99 29.39
CA GLN A 171 2.62 6.73 29.17
C GLN A 171 3.21 5.88 28.04
N LEU A 172 4.08 6.45 27.20
CA LEU A 172 4.61 5.77 26.02
C LEU A 172 5.38 4.49 26.37
N GLY A 173 6.15 4.50 27.44
CA GLY A 173 6.89 3.34 27.93
C GLY A 173 6.02 2.15 28.37
N GLN A 174 4.72 2.37 28.62
CA GLN A 174 3.79 1.30 28.98
C GLN A 174 3.43 0.42 27.76
N VAL A 175 3.42 1.01 26.57
CA VAL A 175 3.06 0.32 25.30
C VAL A 175 4.28 0.00 24.45
N GLU A 176 5.33 0.80 24.57
CA GLU A 176 6.64 0.62 23.92
C GLU A 176 7.75 0.82 24.96
N PRO A 177 8.18 -0.22 25.66
CA PRO A 177 9.11 -0.11 26.79
C PRO A 177 10.40 0.64 26.49
N ALA A 178 10.98 0.43 25.30
CA ALA A 178 12.22 1.09 24.89
C ALA A 178 12.09 2.63 24.75
N LEU A 179 10.88 3.15 24.55
CA LEU A 179 10.64 4.60 24.47
C LEU A 179 10.71 5.30 25.84
N ALA A 180 10.66 4.56 26.96
CA ALA A 180 10.78 5.15 28.29
C ALA A 180 12.07 5.97 28.45
N GLU A 181 13.18 5.52 27.82
CA GLU A 181 14.49 6.21 27.90
C GLU A 181 14.51 7.55 27.16
N VAL A 182 13.69 7.68 26.11
CA VAL A 182 13.66 8.85 25.21
C VAL A 182 12.36 9.65 25.33
N ALA A 183 11.50 9.32 26.28
CA ALA A 183 10.18 9.98 26.45
C ALA A 183 10.30 11.50 26.59
N HIS A 184 11.40 12.01 27.17
CA HIS A 184 11.68 13.44 27.32
C HIS A 184 11.83 14.20 25.97
N LYS A 185 12.03 13.50 24.86
CA LYS A 185 12.10 14.06 23.50
C LYS A 185 10.74 14.11 22.80
N LEU A 186 9.70 13.58 23.42
CA LEU A 186 8.38 13.37 22.86
C LEU A 186 7.31 14.13 23.64
N THR A 187 6.25 14.54 22.97
CA THR A 187 5.08 15.16 23.62
C THR A 187 4.01 14.13 23.95
N GLY A 188 3.93 13.06 23.15
CA GLY A 188 2.96 11.98 23.32
C GLY A 188 2.79 11.16 22.06
N GLY A 189 1.70 10.41 21.98
CA GLY A 189 1.40 9.58 20.81
C GLY A 189 -0.06 9.18 20.71
N LEU A 190 -0.44 8.75 19.51
CA LEU A 190 -1.75 8.16 19.21
C LEU A 190 -1.56 6.67 18.90
N ARG A 191 -2.13 5.82 19.73
CA ARG A 191 -2.09 4.37 19.55
C ARG A 191 -3.36 3.87 18.89
N LEU A 192 -3.19 2.99 17.90
CA LEU A 192 -4.26 2.22 17.25
C LEU A 192 -4.10 0.74 17.66
N PRO A 193 -4.80 0.28 18.72
CA PRO A 193 -4.52 -1.01 19.35
C PRO A 193 -4.88 -2.22 18.48
N ASN A 194 -5.78 -2.06 17.51
CA ASN A 194 -6.22 -3.13 16.61
C ASN A 194 -5.40 -3.26 15.33
N ASP A 195 -4.41 -2.39 15.14
CA ASP A 195 -3.48 -2.48 14.04
C ASP A 195 -2.50 -3.65 14.25
N GLU A 196 -1.96 -4.12 13.15
CA GLU A 196 -1.05 -5.26 13.12
C GLU A 196 0.24 -4.90 12.39
N THR A 197 1.24 -5.74 12.55
CA THR A 197 2.48 -5.68 11.78
C THR A 197 2.78 -7.03 11.16
N GLY A 198 3.60 -7.05 10.12
CA GLY A 198 4.08 -8.29 9.52
C GLY A 198 4.96 -8.04 8.30
N ASP A 199 5.82 -8.99 7.99
CA ASP A 199 6.68 -8.92 6.81
C ASP A 199 5.87 -9.18 5.52
N CYS A 200 5.67 -8.12 4.75
CA CYS A 200 4.93 -8.15 3.48
C CYS A 200 5.57 -9.09 2.46
N GLN A 201 6.91 -9.10 2.37
CA GLN A 201 7.62 -9.98 1.44
C GLN A 201 7.44 -11.45 1.81
N LEU A 202 7.68 -11.78 3.09
CA LEU A 202 7.54 -13.15 3.60
C LEU A 202 6.10 -13.66 3.45
N PHE A 203 5.11 -12.80 3.78
CA PHE A 203 3.70 -13.12 3.54
C PHE A 203 3.44 -13.45 2.07
N THR A 204 3.90 -12.57 1.17
CA THR A 204 3.64 -12.73 -0.27
C THR A 204 4.30 -13.99 -0.82
N GLN A 205 5.53 -14.28 -0.42
CA GLN A 205 6.25 -15.49 -0.84
C GLN A 205 5.58 -16.78 -0.33
N ARG A 206 5.17 -16.80 0.95
CA ARG A 206 4.46 -17.96 1.51
C ARG A 206 3.08 -18.13 0.90
N LEU A 207 2.35 -17.05 0.66
CA LEU A 207 1.04 -17.12 0.00
C LEU A 207 1.17 -17.56 -1.47
N ALA A 208 2.22 -17.13 -2.18
CA ALA A 208 2.50 -17.60 -3.54
C ALA A 208 2.73 -19.11 -3.57
N HIS A 209 3.50 -19.66 -2.62
CA HIS A 209 3.68 -21.10 -2.49
C HIS A 209 2.34 -21.84 -2.22
N MET A 210 1.49 -21.29 -1.35
CA MET A 210 0.15 -21.84 -1.14
C MET A 210 -0.73 -21.76 -2.41
N CYS A 211 -0.58 -20.70 -3.20
CA CYS A 211 -1.24 -20.56 -4.50
C CYS A 211 -0.78 -21.67 -5.47
N GLU A 212 0.53 -21.98 -5.53
CA GLU A 212 1.06 -23.08 -6.35
C GLU A 212 0.46 -24.43 -5.94
N GLN A 213 0.38 -24.69 -4.63
CA GLN A 213 -0.28 -25.88 -4.09
C GLN A 213 -1.78 -25.95 -4.45
N ALA A 214 -2.43 -24.80 -4.58
CA ALA A 214 -3.82 -24.68 -5.03
C ALA A 214 -3.99 -24.68 -6.56
N GLY A 215 -2.90 -24.90 -7.32
CA GLY A 215 -2.93 -25.03 -8.78
C GLY A 215 -2.70 -23.74 -9.57
N VAL A 216 -2.35 -22.63 -8.91
CA VAL A 216 -1.95 -21.39 -9.60
C VAL A 216 -0.60 -21.60 -10.28
N LYS A 217 -0.49 -21.15 -11.52
CA LYS A 217 0.76 -21.20 -12.30
C LYS A 217 1.48 -19.85 -12.19
N PHE A 218 2.76 -19.87 -11.82
CA PHE A 218 3.62 -18.69 -11.86
C PHE A 218 4.59 -18.77 -13.03
N ARG A 219 4.68 -17.68 -13.78
CA ARG A 219 5.61 -17.50 -14.89
C ARG A 219 6.53 -16.33 -14.54
N PHE A 220 7.58 -16.65 -13.80
CA PHE A 220 8.66 -15.73 -13.47
C PHE A 220 9.64 -15.57 -14.64
N ASN A 221 10.53 -14.57 -14.55
CA ASN A 221 11.47 -14.19 -15.60
C ASN A 221 10.78 -13.99 -16.97
N THR A 222 9.53 -13.53 -16.94
CA THR A 222 8.69 -13.36 -18.12
C THR A 222 8.24 -11.90 -18.21
N ALA A 223 8.90 -11.12 -19.06
CA ALA A 223 8.52 -9.75 -19.32
C ALA A 223 7.27 -9.69 -20.20
N VAL A 224 6.34 -8.82 -19.83
CA VAL A 224 5.17 -8.51 -20.63
C VAL A 224 5.48 -7.29 -21.50
N ASP A 225 5.41 -7.45 -22.82
CA ASP A 225 5.68 -6.37 -23.76
C ASP A 225 4.48 -5.44 -23.93
N LYS A 226 3.30 -6.03 -24.09
CA LYS A 226 2.04 -5.28 -24.25
C LYS A 226 0.78 -6.14 -24.10
N LEU A 227 -0.33 -5.49 -23.80
CA LEU A 227 -1.67 -6.04 -23.96
C LEU A 227 -2.13 -5.91 -25.41
N LEU A 228 -2.76 -6.94 -25.94
CA LEU A 228 -3.32 -6.97 -27.28
C LEU A 228 -4.85 -6.82 -27.20
N SER A 229 -5.39 -5.74 -27.80
CA SER A 229 -6.81 -5.43 -27.73
C SER A 229 -7.44 -5.37 -29.11
N GLU A 230 -8.73 -5.74 -29.17
CA GLU A 230 -9.59 -5.56 -30.32
C GLU A 230 -10.96 -5.08 -29.83
N GLY A 231 -11.36 -3.87 -30.25
CA GLY A 231 -12.54 -3.21 -29.70
C GLY A 231 -12.44 -3.05 -28.18
N GLU A 232 -13.47 -3.51 -27.47
CA GLU A 232 -13.56 -3.45 -26.01
C GLU A 232 -13.08 -4.74 -25.33
N LYS A 233 -12.20 -5.51 -25.96
CA LYS A 233 -11.72 -6.80 -25.42
C LYS A 233 -10.22 -6.95 -25.56
N ILE A 234 -9.59 -7.46 -24.52
CA ILE A 234 -8.21 -7.95 -24.55
C ILE A 234 -8.25 -9.39 -25.05
N TYR A 235 -7.49 -9.70 -26.09
CA TYR A 235 -7.42 -11.04 -26.64
C TYR A 235 -6.11 -11.77 -26.30
N GLY A 236 -5.13 -11.08 -25.73
CA GLY A 236 -3.89 -11.70 -25.30
C GLY A 236 -2.91 -10.73 -24.65
N VAL A 237 -1.90 -11.32 -24.03
CA VAL A 237 -0.72 -10.64 -23.46
C VAL A 237 0.49 -11.11 -24.23
N LYS A 238 1.24 -10.19 -24.83
CA LYS A 238 2.45 -10.49 -25.58
C LYS A 238 3.65 -10.56 -24.64
N CYS A 239 4.40 -11.68 -24.68
CA CYS A 239 5.62 -11.93 -23.93
C CYS A 239 6.67 -12.50 -24.89
N GLY A 240 7.57 -11.68 -25.42
CA GLY A 240 8.48 -12.07 -26.49
C GLY A 240 7.72 -12.50 -27.74
N ASP A 241 7.94 -13.72 -28.20
CA ASP A 241 7.25 -14.30 -29.36
C ASP A 241 5.92 -14.99 -28.99
N GLU A 242 5.63 -15.16 -27.70
CA GLU A 242 4.42 -15.82 -27.23
C GLU A 242 3.27 -14.84 -27.00
N VAL A 243 2.04 -15.29 -27.29
CA VAL A 243 0.80 -14.60 -26.92
C VAL A 243 0.01 -15.46 -25.95
N ILE A 244 -0.07 -15.02 -24.69
CA ILE A 244 -0.80 -15.72 -23.63
C ILE A 244 -2.26 -15.28 -23.67
N LYS A 245 -3.18 -16.23 -23.82
CA LYS A 245 -4.62 -15.99 -23.94
C LYS A 245 -5.36 -16.46 -22.69
N ALA A 246 -6.30 -15.64 -22.22
CA ALA A 246 -7.18 -15.94 -21.09
C ALA A 246 -8.59 -15.37 -21.30
N ASP A 247 -9.49 -15.71 -20.39
CA ASP A 247 -10.86 -15.19 -20.39
C ASP A 247 -10.93 -13.82 -19.70
N ALA A 248 -10.04 -13.58 -18.71
CA ALA A 248 -9.90 -12.31 -18.00
C ALA A 248 -8.43 -11.98 -17.72
N TYR A 249 -8.12 -10.70 -17.65
CA TYR A 249 -6.79 -10.15 -17.37
C TYR A 249 -6.86 -9.16 -16.22
N VAL A 250 -5.91 -9.24 -15.29
CA VAL A 250 -5.82 -8.36 -14.11
C VAL A 250 -4.52 -7.59 -14.16
N MET A 251 -4.61 -6.25 -14.20
CA MET A 251 -3.45 -5.37 -14.12
C MET A 251 -3.07 -5.12 -12.66
N ALA A 252 -1.94 -5.68 -12.21
CA ALA A 252 -1.40 -5.56 -10.86
C ALA A 252 0.09 -5.19 -10.85
N PHE A 253 0.58 -4.47 -11.86
CA PHE A 253 1.98 -4.08 -12.03
C PHE A 253 2.41 -2.86 -11.17
N GLY A 254 1.62 -2.48 -10.17
CA GLY A 254 1.97 -1.38 -9.29
C GLY A 254 2.33 -0.11 -10.09
N SER A 255 3.52 0.44 -9.86
CA SER A 255 3.98 1.68 -10.51
C SER A 255 4.13 1.58 -12.04
N TYR A 256 4.25 0.37 -12.59
CA TYR A 256 4.37 0.14 -14.02
C TYR A 256 3.02 0.00 -14.74
N SER A 257 1.91 -0.01 -14.00
CA SER A 257 0.56 -0.19 -14.55
C SER A 257 0.19 0.88 -15.58
N THR A 258 0.53 2.15 -15.31
CA THR A 258 0.24 3.27 -16.22
C THR A 258 0.96 3.11 -17.57
N ALA A 259 2.23 2.75 -17.55
CA ALA A 259 3.01 2.55 -18.78
C ALA A 259 2.48 1.36 -19.59
N MET A 260 2.13 0.25 -18.91
CA MET A 260 1.60 -0.96 -19.55
C MET A 260 0.21 -0.74 -20.17
N LEU A 261 -0.60 0.14 -19.57
CA LEU A 261 -1.94 0.46 -20.08
C LEU A 261 -1.96 1.62 -21.08
N LYS A 262 -0.79 2.19 -21.41
CA LYS A 262 -0.72 3.30 -22.38
C LYS A 262 -1.37 2.94 -23.73
N GLY A 263 -2.29 3.78 -24.16
CA GLY A 263 -3.08 3.55 -25.40
C GLY A 263 -4.29 2.62 -25.22
N ILE A 264 -4.47 2.02 -24.04
CA ILE A 264 -5.62 1.17 -23.69
C ILE A 264 -6.50 1.89 -22.66
N LEU A 265 -5.92 2.27 -21.52
CA LEU A 265 -6.63 2.91 -20.41
C LEU A 265 -5.71 3.95 -19.76
N ASP A 266 -6.17 5.18 -19.66
CA ASP A 266 -5.42 6.25 -18.96
C ASP A 266 -5.72 6.18 -17.45
N ILE A 267 -4.72 5.80 -16.66
CA ILE A 267 -4.78 5.79 -15.19
C ILE A 267 -3.61 6.59 -14.61
N PRO A 268 -3.82 7.38 -13.53
CA PRO A 268 -2.78 8.25 -12.99
C PRO A 268 -1.99 7.58 -11.84
N VAL A 269 -1.37 6.44 -12.08
CA VAL A 269 -0.50 5.80 -11.09
C VAL A 269 0.94 6.23 -11.30
N TYR A 270 1.46 7.02 -10.35
CA TYR A 270 2.80 7.59 -10.39
C TYR A 270 3.77 6.82 -9.47
N PRO A 271 5.03 6.60 -9.88
CA PRO A 271 6.05 5.96 -9.05
C PRO A 271 6.57 6.93 -7.97
N LEU A 272 6.05 6.83 -6.76
CA LEU A 272 6.52 7.61 -5.62
C LEU A 272 7.65 6.86 -4.91
N LYS A 273 8.89 7.36 -5.05
CA LYS A 273 10.07 6.73 -4.47
C LYS A 273 10.07 6.81 -2.95
N GLY A 274 10.43 5.72 -2.31
CA GLY A 274 10.63 5.64 -0.87
C GLY A 274 11.86 4.84 -0.51
N TYR A 275 12.29 4.93 0.75
CA TYR A 275 13.51 4.30 1.22
C TYR A 275 13.25 3.43 2.45
N SER A 276 14.08 2.41 2.66
CA SER A 276 14.08 1.64 3.89
C SER A 276 15.47 1.17 4.31
N LEU A 277 15.62 0.96 5.63
CA LEU A 277 16.72 0.22 6.23
C LEU A 277 16.18 -1.08 6.83
N THR A 278 16.96 -2.15 6.71
CA THR A 278 16.77 -3.38 7.46
C THR A 278 17.95 -3.56 8.37
N ILE A 279 17.71 -3.52 9.68
CA ILE A 279 18.72 -3.44 10.72
C ILE A 279 18.63 -4.70 11.59
N PRO A 280 19.71 -5.49 11.78
CA PRO A 280 19.70 -6.59 12.75
C PRO A 280 19.45 -6.08 14.17
N VAL A 281 18.64 -6.79 14.95
CA VAL A 281 18.41 -6.47 16.36
C VAL A 281 19.70 -6.69 17.14
N LYS A 282 20.08 -5.69 17.95
CA LYS A 282 21.24 -5.74 18.87
C LYS A 282 20.81 -6.12 20.26
N GLU A 283 19.84 -5.40 20.79
CA GLU A 283 19.32 -5.57 22.13
C GLU A 283 17.79 -5.57 22.07
N GLU A 284 17.17 -6.67 22.47
CA GLU A 284 15.72 -6.85 22.39
C GLU A 284 14.96 -5.82 23.22
N SER A 285 15.45 -5.54 24.43
CA SER A 285 14.84 -4.57 25.35
C SER A 285 14.96 -3.12 24.87
N GLY A 286 15.90 -2.85 23.96
CA GLY A 286 16.11 -1.54 23.32
C GLY A 286 15.44 -1.41 21.96
N ALA A 287 14.79 -2.46 21.45
CA ALA A 287 14.13 -2.49 20.16
C ALA A 287 12.61 -2.24 20.31
N PRO A 288 11.91 -1.78 19.24
CA PRO A 288 10.45 -1.66 19.29
C PRO A 288 9.79 -3.02 19.48
N VAL A 289 8.57 -3.05 20.02
CA VAL A 289 7.75 -4.26 20.14
C VAL A 289 6.61 -4.31 19.12
N SER A 290 6.29 -3.18 18.50
CA SER A 290 5.24 -3.03 17.48
C SER A 290 5.73 -2.19 16.28
N THR A 291 4.83 -1.46 15.63
CA THR A 291 5.16 -0.43 14.65
C THR A 291 5.04 0.95 15.27
N ILE A 292 6.10 1.72 15.14
CA ILE A 292 6.17 3.13 15.52
C ILE A 292 6.15 3.99 14.27
N LEU A 293 5.37 5.07 14.28
CA LEU A 293 5.36 6.06 13.21
C LEU A 293 5.76 7.43 13.76
N ASP A 294 6.91 7.91 13.35
CA ASP A 294 7.35 9.28 13.68
C ASP A 294 6.62 10.29 12.78
N GLU A 295 5.74 11.09 13.37
CA GLU A 295 4.93 12.05 12.62
C GLU A 295 5.74 13.19 12.02
N THR A 296 6.86 13.56 12.64
CA THR A 296 7.72 14.66 12.18
C THR A 296 8.41 14.29 10.87
N TYR A 297 8.99 13.11 10.79
CA TYR A 297 9.80 12.65 9.65
C TYR A 297 9.02 11.73 8.70
N LYS A 298 7.79 11.33 9.07
CA LYS A 298 6.96 10.37 8.32
C LYS A 298 7.72 9.05 8.08
N ILE A 299 8.35 8.55 9.15
CA ILE A 299 9.14 7.33 9.15
C ILE A 299 8.48 6.31 10.07
N ALA A 300 8.26 5.11 9.53
CA ALA A 300 7.81 3.95 10.27
C ALA A 300 9.01 3.11 10.73
N ILE A 301 8.97 2.63 11.98
CA ILE A 301 9.96 1.73 12.57
C ILE A 301 9.21 0.50 13.08
N THR A 302 9.46 -0.64 12.47
CA THR A 302 8.74 -1.88 12.77
C THR A 302 9.71 -2.96 13.18
N ARG A 303 9.40 -3.71 14.24
CA ARG A 303 10.11 -4.93 14.60
C ARG A 303 9.50 -6.14 13.89
N PHE A 304 10.30 -6.86 13.12
CA PHE A 304 10.12 -8.28 12.82
C PHE A 304 10.88 -9.12 13.86
N ASP A 305 11.03 -10.42 13.70
CA ASP A 305 11.61 -11.25 14.75
C ASP A 305 13.00 -10.78 15.20
N ASN A 306 13.99 -10.88 14.32
CA ASN A 306 15.40 -10.56 14.63
C ASN A 306 15.91 -9.30 13.93
N ARG A 307 15.02 -8.49 13.34
CA ARG A 307 15.38 -7.29 12.59
C ARG A 307 14.37 -6.16 12.79
N ILE A 308 14.87 -4.94 12.63
CA ILE A 308 14.06 -3.71 12.62
C ILE A 308 14.01 -3.20 11.18
N ARG A 309 12.83 -2.92 10.68
CA ARG A 309 12.61 -2.23 9.42
C ARG A 309 12.29 -0.78 9.68
N VAL A 310 13.06 0.10 9.05
CA VAL A 310 12.85 1.56 9.10
C VAL A 310 12.49 1.99 7.69
N GLY A 311 11.31 2.53 7.47
CA GLY A 311 10.85 2.91 6.13
C GLY A 311 10.14 4.26 6.15
N GLY A 312 10.36 5.04 5.11
CA GLY A 312 9.71 6.33 5.03
C GLY A 312 10.17 7.18 3.87
N MET A 313 9.93 8.47 4.02
CA MET A 313 10.21 9.53 3.06
C MET A 313 9.54 9.28 1.70
N ALA A 314 9.45 10.31 0.91
CA ALA A 314 8.89 10.25 -0.42
C ALA A 314 9.66 11.17 -1.37
N GLU A 315 9.87 10.72 -2.60
CA GLU A 315 10.42 11.56 -3.66
C GLU A 315 9.60 11.42 -4.93
N ILE A 316 9.22 12.56 -5.49
CA ILE A 316 8.58 12.67 -6.79
C ILE A 316 9.71 12.89 -7.81
N VAL A 317 10.23 11.78 -8.38
CA VAL A 317 11.43 11.76 -9.24
C VAL A 317 11.31 10.76 -10.41
N GLY A 318 10.09 10.35 -10.75
CA GLY A 318 9.86 9.32 -11.76
C GLY A 318 10.38 7.95 -11.33
N PHE A 319 10.90 7.19 -12.29
CA PHE A 319 11.42 5.84 -12.08
C PHE A 319 12.89 5.79 -11.60
N ASN A 320 13.41 6.90 -11.04
CA ASN A 320 14.75 6.91 -10.46
C ASN A 320 14.82 6.08 -9.19
N THR A 321 15.72 5.11 -9.12
CA THR A 321 15.95 4.22 -7.97
C THR A 321 17.33 4.36 -7.36
N ASP A 322 18.03 5.49 -7.57
CA ASP A 322 19.32 5.74 -6.94
C ASP A 322 19.20 5.79 -5.41
N LEU A 323 20.16 5.16 -4.74
CA LEU A 323 20.27 5.16 -3.28
C LEU A 323 21.04 6.41 -2.82
N LEU A 324 20.31 7.38 -2.27
CA LEU A 324 20.89 8.65 -1.85
C LEU A 324 21.34 8.61 -0.39
N GLN A 325 22.64 8.85 -0.16
CA GLN A 325 23.24 8.84 1.18
C GLN A 325 22.54 9.77 2.19
N PRO A 326 22.12 11.01 1.88
CA PRO A 326 21.38 11.84 2.82
C PRO A 326 20.05 11.24 3.29
N ARG A 327 19.42 10.38 2.48
CA ARG A 327 18.19 9.68 2.85
C ARG A 327 18.46 8.54 3.83
N ARG A 328 19.57 7.82 3.62
CA ARG A 328 20.06 6.82 4.58
C ARG A 328 20.33 7.46 5.94
N GLU A 329 21.08 8.56 5.97
CA GLU A 329 21.40 9.32 7.18
C GLU A 329 20.13 9.75 7.96
N THR A 330 19.05 10.13 7.24
CA THR A 330 17.79 10.50 7.88
C THR A 330 17.14 9.31 8.57
N LEU A 331 17.12 8.13 7.93
CA LEU A 331 16.57 6.91 8.53
C LEU A 331 17.40 6.47 9.74
N GLU A 332 18.72 6.50 9.63
CA GLU A 332 19.67 6.17 10.71
C GLU A 332 19.50 7.11 11.90
N MET A 333 19.36 8.41 11.64
CA MET A 333 19.13 9.43 12.67
C MET A 333 17.86 9.14 13.46
N VAL A 334 16.74 8.88 12.77
CA VAL A 334 15.44 8.70 13.45
C VAL A 334 15.42 7.42 14.28
N VAL A 335 15.93 6.30 13.75
CA VAL A 335 15.97 5.05 14.52
C VAL A 335 16.96 5.14 15.69
N GLY A 336 18.11 5.77 15.48
CA GLY A 336 19.12 5.98 16.54
C GLY A 336 18.63 6.92 17.64
N ASP A 337 17.79 7.90 17.30
CA ASP A 337 17.20 8.83 18.26
C ASP A 337 16.09 8.19 19.13
N LEU A 338 15.29 7.31 18.55
CA LEU A 338 14.16 6.65 19.25
C LEU A 338 14.55 5.30 19.90
N PHE A 339 15.46 4.55 19.25
CA PHE A 339 15.88 3.21 19.69
C PHE A 339 17.40 3.06 19.69
N PRO A 340 18.14 3.84 20.51
CA PRO A 340 19.60 3.93 20.42
C PRO A 340 20.33 2.62 20.71
N ARG A 341 19.69 1.67 21.40
CA ARG A 341 20.27 0.37 21.73
C ARG A 341 19.69 -0.79 20.90
N GLY A 342 18.63 -0.51 20.09
CA GLY A 342 17.79 -1.55 19.51
C GLY A 342 18.44 -2.34 18.38
N GLY A 343 19.31 -1.73 17.58
CA GLY A 343 19.83 -2.36 16.38
C GLY A 343 21.28 -2.03 16.07
N PHE A 344 21.92 -2.92 15.27
CA PHE A 344 23.23 -2.68 14.67
C PHE A 344 23.09 -1.83 13.42
N VAL A 345 22.97 -0.50 13.58
CA VAL A 345 22.68 0.45 12.49
C VAL A 345 23.79 0.42 11.42
N GLU A 346 25.03 0.18 11.81
CA GLU A 346 26.19 0.05 10.92
C GLU A 346 26.11 -1.17 9.98
N GLN A 347 25.30 -2.17 10.34
CA GLN A 347 25.05 -3.38 9.54
C GLN A 347 23.77 -3.28 8.70
N ALA A 348 23.13 -2.10 8.64
CA ALA A 348 21.87 -1.90 7.96
C ALA A 348 22.01 -2.09 6.43
N THR A 349 21.08 -2.85 5.88
CA THR A 349 20.88 -2.90 4.42
C THR A 349 19.98 -1.75 3.99
N PHE A 350 20.45 -0.94 3.03
CA PHE A 350 19.73 0.21 2.49
C PHE A 350 19.04 -0.16 1.18
N TRP A 351 17.76 0.20 1.03
CA TRP A 351 16.94 -0.16 -0.11
C TRP A 351 16.02 0.99 -0.52
N THR A 352 15.59 0.98 -1.77
CA THR A 352 14.58 1.90 -2.31
C THR A 352 13.56 1.16 -3.16
N GLY A 353 12.34 1.70 -3.25
CA GLY A 353 11.27 1.19 -4.10
C GLY A 353 10.28 2.25 -4.50
N LEU A 354 9.45 1.91 -5.47
CA LEU A 354 8.51 2.81 -6.12
C LEU A 354 7.07 2.47 -5.69
N ARG A 355 6.48 3.31 -4.85
CA ARG A 355 5.10 3.16 -4.41
C ARG A 355 4.14 3.57 -5.54
N PRO A 356 3.16 2.74 -5.91
CA PRO A 356 2.21 3.05 -6.98
C PRO A 356 1.15 4.04 -6.49
N MET A 357 1.42 5.34 -6.60
CA MET A 357 0.59 6.38 -5.99
C MET A 357 -0.42 6.96 -6.97
N THR A 358 -1.70 6.92 -6.62
CA THR A 358 -2.75 7.69 -7.27
C THR A 358 -2.79 9.13 -6.70
N PRO A 359 -3.26 10.13 -7.45
CA PRO A 359 -3.28 11.52 -6.97
C PRO A 359 -4.31 11.76 -5.85
N ASP A 360 -5.31 10.89 -5.71
CA ASP A 360 -6.34 10.92 -4.66
C ASP A 360 -6.02 9.94 -3.50
N GLY A 361 -4.95 9.15 -3.61
CA GLY A 361 -4.54 8.15 -2.63
C GLY A 361 -5.33 6.84 -2.65
N THR A 362 -6.50 6.83 -3.27
CA THR A 362 -7.38 5.65 -3.35
C THR A 362 -6.87 4.67 -4.41
N PRO A 363 -6.75 3.37 -4.15
CA PRO A 363 -6.36 2.40 -5.16
C PRO A 363 -7.42 2.26 -6.26
N ILE A 364 -7.00 1.70 -7.40
CA ILE A 364 -7.87 1.46 -8.55
C ILE A 364 -8.17 -0.03 -8.59
N VAL A 365 -9.36 -0.41 -8.10
CA VAL A 365 -9.79 -1.80 -8.00
C VAL A 365 -11.12 -1.99 -8.73
N GLY A 366 -11.16 -2.92 -9.67
CA GLY A 366 -12.41 -3.30 -10.32
C GLY A 366 -12.40 -3.25 -11.84
N ARG A 367 -13.56 -2.97 -12.40
CA ARG A 367 -13.82 -2.98 -13.85
C ARG A 367 -13.11 -1.84 -14.57
N THR A 368 -12.82 -2.10 -15.84
CA THR A 368 -12.40 -1.11 -16.82
C THR A 368 -13.46 -1.00 -17.94
N PRO A 369 -13.31 -0.08 -18.91
CA PRO A 369 -14.15 -0.06 -20.12
C PRO A 369 -14.05 -1.35 -20.95
N PHE A 370 -12.98 -2.12 -20.78
CA PHE A 370 -12.83 -3.41 -21.45
C PHE A 370 -13.59 -4.51 -20.71
N LYS A 371 -14.26 -5.38 -21.46
CA LYS A 371 -15.14 -6.42 -20.90
C LYS A 371 -14.42 -7.45 -20.04
N ASN A 372 -13.12 -7.64 -20.27
CA ASN A 372 -12.30 -8.68 -19.62
C ASN A 372 -10.96 -8.17 -19.09
N LEU A 373 -10.78 -6.86 -18.98
CA LEU A 373 -9.63 -6.23 -18.32
C LEU A 373 -10.08 -5.65 -16.98
N TRP A 374 -9.36 -6.02 -15.93
CA TRP A 374 -9.59 -5.59 -14.56
C TRP A 374 -8.34 -4.91 -14.01
N THR A 375 -8.50 -3.99 -13.08
CA THR A 375 -7.41 -3.33 -12.39
C THR A 375 -7.40 -3.67 -10.91
N ASN A 376 -6.21 -3.88 -10.37
CA ASN A 376 -5.95 -3.94 -8.93
C ASN A 376 -4.57 -3.34 -8.68
N THR A 377 -4.49 -2.03 -8.62
CA THR A 377 -3.23 -1.27 -8.62
C THR A 377 -3.40 0.09 -7.93
N GLY A 378 -2.31 0.84 -7.78
CA GLY A 378 -2.40 2.21 -7.26
C GLY A 378 -2.58 2.31 -5.74
N HIS A 379 -2.15 1.31 -4.98
CA HIS A 379 -2.34 1.22 -3.52
C HIS A 379 -1.42 2.16 -2.70
N GLY A 380 -0.55 2.90 -3.34
CA GLY A 380 0.34 3.87 -2.70
C GLY A 380 1.20 3.27 -1.60
N THR A 381 1.16 3.88 -0.42
CA THR A 381 1.90 3.43 0.77
C THR A 381 1.18 2.30 1.53
N LEU A 382 -0.06 1.98 1.19
CA LEU A 382 -0.94 1.10 1.96
C LEU A 382 -1.24 -0.23 1.25
N GLY A 383 -0.41 -0.61 0.27
CA GLY A 383 -0.59 -1.86 -0.48
C GLY A 383 -0.64 -3.09 0.41
N TRP A 384 0.21 -3.17 1.45
CA TRP A 384 0.17 -4.25 2.42
C TRP A 384 -1.14 -4.28 3.22
N THR A 385 -1.54 -3.12 3.75
CA THR A 385 -2.81 -2.97 4.50
C THR A 385 -4.03 -3.36 3.67
N MET A 386 -4.06 -3.04 2.37
CA MET A 386 -5.25 -3.19 1.52
C MET A 386 -5.25 -4.44 0.64
N ALA A 387 -4.16 -5.20 0.57
CA ALA A 387 -3.97 -6.27 -0.41
C ALA A 387 -5.04 -7.37 -0.34
N CYS A 388 -5.32 -7.90 0.86
CA CYS A 388 -6.28 -8.99 1.03
C CYS A 388 -7.70 -8.53 0.67
N GLY A 389 -8.11 -7.33 1.11
CA GLY A 389 -9.44 -6.79 0.80
C GLY A 389 -9.63 -6.49 -0.67
N SER A 390 -8.63 -5.88 -1.33
CA SER A 390 -8.71 -5.61 -2.77
C SER A 390 -8.68 -6.88 -3.61
N GLY A 391 -7.92 -7.89 -3.19
CA GLY A 391 -7.88 -9.21 -3.83
C GLY A 391 -9.22 -9.94 -3.72
N GLN A 392 -9.83 -9.97 -2.53
CA GLN A 392 -11.14 -10.59 -2.31
C GLN A 392 -12.24 -9.84 -3.09
N LEU A 393 -12.26 -8.51 -3.00
CA LEU A 393 -13.19 -7.66 -3.77
C LEU A 393 -13.11 -7.95 -5.27
N LEU A 394 -11.91 -7.98 -5.82
CA LEU A 394 -11.69 -8.26 -7.23
C LEU A 394 -12.17 -9.67 -7.61
N SER A 395 -11.89 -10.66 -6.76
CA SER A 395 -12.34 -12.04 -6.96
C SER A 395 -13.87 -12.13 -6.98
N ASP A 396 -14.56 -11.43 -6.11
CA ASP A 396 -16.04 -11.38 -6.10
C ASP A 396 -16.58 -10.78 -7.39
N LEU A 397 -16.01 -9.67 -7.84
CA LEU A 397 -16.42 -8.99 -9.08
C LEU A 397 -16.21 -9.87 -10.31
N ILE A 398 -15.05 -10.52 -10.45
CA ILE A 398 -14.74 -11.41 -11.58
C ILE A 398 -15.63 -12.65 -11.57
N SER A 399 -15.96 -13.15 -10.38
CA SER A 399 -16.84 -14.31 -10.19
C SER A 399 -18.33 -13.99 -10.31
N GLY A 400 -18.72 -12.72 -10.50
CA GLY A 400 -20.10 -12.29 -10.54
C GLY A 400 -20.82 -12.36 -9.18
N ARG A 401 -20.07 -12.39 -8.09
CA ARG A 401 -20.60 -12.33 -6.71
C ARG A 401 -20.79 -10.88 -6.26
N THR A 402 -21.71 -10.67 -5.34
CA THR A 402 -21.88 -9.35 -4.71
C THR A 402 -20.77 -9.11 -3.69
N PRO A 403 -19.94 -8.06 -3.85
CA PRO A 403 -18.92 -7.72 -2.87
C PRO A 403 -19.52 -7.32 -1.51
N ALA A 404 -18.77 -7.56 -0.44
CA ALA A 404 -19.19 -7.26 0.92
C ALA A 404 -19.13 -5.76 1.26
N ILE A 405 -18.45 -4.95 0.45
CA ILE A 405 -18.33 -3.49 0.64
C ILE A 405 -18.74 -2.74 -0.63
N PRO A 406 -19.17 -1.46 -0.53
CA PRO A 406 -19.33 -0.58 -1.69
C PRO A 406 -18.01 -0.44 -2.46
N PHE A 407 -18.06 -0.50 -3.79
CA PHE A 407 -16.85 -0.63 -4.63
C PHE A 407 -16.84 0.23 -5.89
N ASP A 408 -17.97 0.77 -6.34
CA ASP A 408 -18.08 1.49 -7.62
C ASP A 408 -17.11 2.67 -7.70
N ASP A 409 -16.90 3.35 -6.58
CA ASP A 409 -15.99 4.49 -6.42
C ASP A 409 -14.52 4.11 -6.32
N LEU A 410 -14.17 2.81 -6.32
CA LEU A 410 -12.80 2.30 -6.37
C LEU A 410 -12.31 2.01 -7.79
N SER A 411 -13.21 1.98 -8.76
CA SER A 411 -12.87 1.64 -10.16
C SER A 411 -12.12 2.77 -10.88
N ALA A 412 -11.54 2.44 -12.04
CA ALA A 412 -10.90 3.42 -12.93
C ALA A 412 -11.87 4.48 -13.48
N ALA A 413 -13.19 4.26 -13.36
CA ALA A 413 -14.22 5.17 -13.86
C ALA A 413 -14.09 6.60 -13.29
N ARG A 414 -13.60 6.76 -12.05
CA ARG A 414 -13.40 8.08 -11.44
C ARG A 414 -12.34 8.95 -12.13
N TYR A 415 -11.53 8.37 -13.00
CA TYR A 415 -10.53 9.07 -13.83
C TYR A 415 -10.93 9.19 -15.30
N GLN A 416 -12.05 8.56 -15.70
CA GLN A 416 -12.51 8.54 -17.09
C GLN A 416 -13.68 9.51 -17.28
N SER A 417 -13.48 10.58 -18.04
CA SER A 417 -14.50 11.62 -18.28
C SER A 417 -15.73 11.13 -19.06
N ARG A 418 -15.71 9.91 -19.63
CA ARG A 418 -16.78 9.33 -20.48
C ARG A 418 -17.25 7.94 -20.02
N PHE A 419 -16.77 7.46 -18.88
CA PHE A 419 -17.17 6.14 -18.38
C PHE A 419 -18.43 6.27 -17.54
N THR A 420 -19.54 5.75 -18.03
CA THR A 420 -20.78 5.55 -17.25
C THR A 420 -20.80 4.08 -16.84
N PRO A 421 -20.67 3.73 -15.53
CA PRO A 421 -20.83 2.35 -15.10
C PRO A 421 -22.21 1.86 -15.48
N SER A 422 -22.32 0.69 -16.13
CA SER A 422 -23.60 0.03 -16.30
C SER A 422 -24.17 -0.25 -14.90
N ARG A 423 -25.29 0.39 -14.56
CA ARG A 423 -26.03 0.09 -13.33
C ARG A 423 -26.28 -1.42 -13.26
N PRO A 424 -26.14 -2.05 -12.10
CA PRO A 424 -26.62 -3.41 -11.91
C PRO A 424 -28.11 -3.41 -12.28
N GLN A 425 -28.51 -4.29 -13.21
CA GLN A 425 -29.92 -4.57 -13.45
C GLN A 425 -30.44 -5.16 -12.16
N HIS A 426 -31.18 -4.37 -11.37
CA HIS A 426 -32.07 -4.90 -10.36
C HIS A 426 -33.09 -5.78 -11.10
N LEU A 427 -32.95 -7.10 -10.94
CA LEU A 427 -33.98 -8.05 -11.27
C LEU A 427 -35.18 -7.66 -10.42
N HIS A 428 -36.13 -6.93 -10.98
CA HIS A 428 -37.44 -6.81 -10.42
C HIS A 428 -38.07 -8.22 -10.45
N GLY A 429 -38.08 -8.86 -9.30
CA GLY A 429 -38.90 -10.04 -9.10
C GLY A 429 -40.34 -9.65 -9.36
N ALA A 430 -40.91 -10.20 -10.41
CA ALA A 430 -42.35 -10.17 -10.63
C ALA A 430 -43.01 -10.98 -9.50
N HIS A 431 -43.75 -10.29 -8.65
CA HIS A 431 -44.82 -10.90 -7.88
C HIS A 431 -46.02 -11.01 -8.80
N ASN A 432 -46.46 -12.23 -9.04
CA ASN A 432 -47.84 -12.64 -9.20
C ASN A 432 -48.04 -13.98 -8.51
#